data_b4e66313bb0a15683691592f021f702a
#
_entry.id   b4e66313bb0a15683691592f021f702a
#
_cell.length_a   1.000
_cell.length_b   1.000
_cell.length_c   1.000
_cell.angle_alpha   90.00
_cell.angle_beta   90.00
_cell.angle_gamma   90.00
#
_symmetry.space_group_name_H-M   'P 1'
#
loop_
_entity.id
_entity.type
_entity.pdbx_description
1 polymer ?
#
loop_
_entity_poly.entity_id
_entity_poly.type
_entity_poly.pdbx_seq_one_letter_code
_entity_poly.pdbx_strand_id
1 'polypeptide(L)'
;SLAVENVELGFAAAGLELVIIDTRVAHRLNDGGYASRRAACEAASEAFTVPSLRHLNIETLEAGRELVDDVTYRRARHVVTENDRVQAFVAALKLGDFARCGELMVQSHSSMRDDFEISVDELDTAVETSMRHGAVGARMTGGGFGGAAIALCPIEKISDLTNSVYAEFELLGYARPDIFTVNAADGAARLI
;
A
#
# COMPACT_ATOMS: atom_id res chain seq x y z
N SER A 1 9.86 21.53 -8.30
CA SER A 1 10.59 20.65 -9.23
C SER A 1 10.34 19.21 -8.79
N LEU A 2 10.03 18.34 -9.72
CA LEU A 2 9.96 16.90 -9.48
C LEU A 2 11.42 16.39 -9.44
N ALA A 3 11.99 16.31 -8.23
CA ALA A 3 13.26 15.63 -8.03
C ALA A 3 12.96 14.11 -7.98
N VAL A 4 13.63 13.34 -8.83
CA VAL A 4 13.62 11.88 -8.77
C VAL A 4 14.81 11.46 -7.92
N GLU A 5 14.56 10.67 -6.89
CA GLU A 5 15.57 10.09 -6.04
C GLU A 5 15.56 8.57 -6.22
N ASN A 6 16.70 7.98 -6.50
CA ASN A 6 16.86 6.53 -6.51
C ASN A 6 17.18 6.06 -5.08
N VAL A 7 16.39 5.12 -4.58
CA VAL A 7 16.60 4.51 -3.27
C VAL A 7 16.85 3.02 -3.46
N GLU A 8 18.03 2.56 -3.02
CA GLU A 8 18.34 1.12 -3.02
C GLU A 8 17.50 0.39 -1.98
N LEU A 9 16.89 -0.73 -2.37
CA LEU A 9 16.00 -1.47 -1.48
C LEU A 9 16.77 -2.30 -0.43
N GLY A 10 17.93 -2.87 -0.80
CA GLY A 10 18.80 -3.62 0.12
C GLY A 10 18.22 -4.94 0.66
N PHE A 11 17.06 -5.36 0.21
CA PHE A 11 16.32 -6.51 0.76
C PHE A 11 17.09 -7.81 0.67
N ALA A 12 17.67 -8.12 -0.48
CA ALA A 12 18.40 -9.37 -0.71
C ALA A 12 19.60 -9.53 0.25
N ALA A 13 20.33 -8.43 0.52
CA ALA A 13 21.45 -8.44 1.46
C ALA A 13 21.01 -8.71 2.92
N ALA A 14 19.75 -8.44 3.23
CA ALA A 14 19.14 -8.72 4.54
C ALA A 14 18.43 -10.08 4.60
N GLY A 15 18.52 -10.92 3.55
CA GLY A 15 17.81 -12.18 3.48
C GLY A 15 16.29 -12.03 3.32
N LEU A 16 15.86 -10.91 2.75
CA LEU A 16 14.45 -10.60 2.51
C LEU A 16 14.16 -10.58 1.00
N GLU A 17 12.96 -10.99 0.64
CA GLU A 17 12.43 -10.85 -0.73
C GLU A 17 11.05 -10.21 -0.72
N LEU A 18 10.72 -9.59 -1.84
CA LEU A 18 9.39 -9.04 -2.07
C LEU A 18 8.53 -10.10 -2.77
N VAL A 19 7.51 -10.56 -2.06
CA VAL A 19 6.50 -11.51 -2.55
C VAL A 19 5.33 -10.72 -3.11
N ILE A 20 4.93 -11.03 -4.33
CA ILE A 20 3.72 -10.50 -4.98
C ILE A 20 2.63 -11.55 -4.85
N ILE A 21 1.44 -11.12 -4.43
CA ILE A 21 0.25 -11.94 -4.31
C ILE A 21 -0.82 -11.31 -5.20
N ASP A 22 -0.91 -11.75 -6.45
CA ASP A 22 -1.98 -11.32 -7.37
C ASP A 22 -3.24 -12.11 -7.04
N THR A 23 -4.22 -11.42 -6.46
CA THR A 23 -5.49 -12.03 -6.00
C THR A 23 -6.39 -12.50 -7.14
N ARG A 24 -6.10 -12.18 -8.39
CA ARG A 24 -6.94 -12.43 -9.57
C ARG A 24 -8.29 -11.72 -9.53
N VAL A 25 -8.52 -10.85 -8.56
CA VAL A 25 -9.71 -10.00 -8.53
C VAL A 25 -9.57 -8.92 -9.58
N ALA A 26 -10.47 -8.95 -10.57
CA ALA A 26 -10.48 -7.93 -11.61
C ALA A 26 -10.84 -6.57 -11.01
N HIS A 27 -10.07 -5.55 -11.38
CA HIS A 27 -10.41 -4.18 -10.99
C HIS A 27 -11.82 -3.84 -11.49
N ARG A 28 -12.73 -3.50 -10.59
CA ARG A 28 -14.06 -2.98 -10.96
C ARG A 28 -13.93 -1.52 -11.39
N LEU A 29 -13.32 -1.33 -12.59
CA LEU A 29 -13.07 0.00 -13.16
C LEU A 29 -14.34 0.83 -13.41
N ASN A 30 -15.51 0.18 -13.45
CA ASN A 30 -16.78 0.80 -13.82
C ASN A 30 -17.57 1.39 -12.64
N ASP A 31 -17.16 1.19 -11.40
CA ASP A 31 -17.95 1.58 -10.23
C ASP A 31 -17.73 3.04 -9.79
N GLY A 32 -16.98 3.84 -10.54
CA GLY A 32 -16.68 5.23 -10.16
C GLY A 32 -15.80 5.37 -8.90
N GLY A 33 -15.25 4.28 -8.38
CA GLY A 33 -14.46 4.26 -7.15
C GLY A 33 -13.28 5.22 -7.19
N TYR A 34 -12.46 5.16 -8.24
CA TYR A 34 -11.34 6.07 -8.41
C TYR A 34 -11.78 7.53 -8.55
N ALA A 35 -12.81 7.80 -9.38
CA ALA A 35 -13.35 9.15 -9.56
C ALA A 35 -13.88 9.73 -8.24
N SER A 36 -14.55 8.90 -7.44
CA SER A 36 -15.06 9.30 -6.12
C SER A 36 -13.92 9.66 -5.14
N ARG A 37 -12.80 8.91 -5.14
CA ARG A 37 -11.64 9.23 -4.29
C ARG A 37 -10.98 10.52 -4.71
N ARG A 38 -10.83 10.72 -6.01
CA ARG A 38 -10.28 11.96 -6.58
C ARG A 38 -11.17 13.16 -6.24
N ALA A 39 -12.48 13.06 -6.43
CA ALA A 39 -13.42 14.14 -6.10
C ALA A 39 -13.36 14.51 -4.62
N ALA A 40 -13.27 13.55 -3.71
CA ALA A 40 -13.11 13.82 -2.27
C ALA A 40 -11.79 14.56 -1.96
N CYS A 41 -10.68 14.17 -2.60
CA CYS A 41 -9.40 14.87 -2.43
C CYS A 41 -9.44 16.31 -2.97
N GLU A 42 -10.12 16.52 -4.09
CA GLU A 42 -10.32 17.85 -4.67
C GLU A 42 -11.20 18.72 -3.75
N ALA A 43 -12.31 18.18 -3.25
CA ALA A 43 -13.20 18.87 -2.31
C ALA A 43 -12.49 19.24 -1.00
N ALA A 44 -11.68 18.33 -0.45
CA ALA A 44 -10.87 18.64 0.72
C ALA A 44 -9.85 19.73 0.44
N SER A 45 -9.15 19.70 -0.70
CA SER A 45 -8.18 20.74 -1.06
C SER A 45 -8.83 22.11 -1.19
N GLU A 46 -10.05 22.18 -1.74
CA GLU A 46 -10.84 23.40 -1.85
C GLU A 46 -11.27 23.92 -0.47
N ALA A 47 -11.82 23.05 0.39
CA ALA A 47 -12.27 23.41 1.74
C ALA A 47 -11.13 23.97 2.60
N PHE A 48 -9.94 23.41 2.50
CA PHE A 48 -8.74 23.87 3.20
C PHE A 48 -7.96 24.97 2.47
N THR A 49 -8.43 25.42 1.31
CA THR A 49 -7.81 26.48 0.49
C THR A 49 -6.33 26.18 0.19
N VAL A 50 -6.01 24.94 -0.15
CA VAL A 50 -4.66 24.50 -0.55
C VAL A 50 -4.63 24.04 -2.00
N PRO A 51 -3.49 24.21 -2.71
CA PRO A 51 -3.38 23.76 -4.11
C PRO A 51 -3.53 22.24 -4.27
N SER A 52 -3.20 21.48 -3.25
CA SER A 52 -3.37 20.02 -3.16
C SER A 52 -3.13 19.55 -1.73
N LEU A 53 -3.59 18.35 -1.37
CA LEU A 53 -3.41 17.75 -0.04
C LEU A 53 -1.94 17.54 0.37
N ARG A 54 -0.99 17.62 -0.56
CA ARG A 54 0.45 17.64 -0.26
C ARG A 54 0.89 18.85 0.56
N HIS A 55 0.13 19.93 0.55
CA HIS A 55 0.42 21.16 1.28
C HIS A 55 -0.30 21.21 2.63
N LEU A 56 -0.97 20.14 3.01
CA LEU A 56 -1.68 19.99 4.26
C LEU A 56 -0.94 19.01 5.17
N ASN A 57 -0.84 19.32 6.46
CA ASN A 57 -0.38 18.40 7.49
C ASN A 57 -1.54 17.89 8.33
N ILE A 58 -1.29 16.89 9.17
CA ILE A 58 -2.35 16.24 9.95
C ILE A 58 -2.95 17.18 10.99
N GLU A 59 -2.14 18.03 11.61
CA GLU A 59 -2.60 18.98 12.63
C GLU A 59 -3.59 20.00 12.04
N THR A 60 -3.30 20.51 10.85
CA THR A 60 -4.20 21.44 10.14
C THR A 60 -5.48 20.73 9.68
N LEU A 61 -5.36 19.49 9.20
CA LEU A 61 -6.52 18.69 8.80
C LEU A 61 -7.45 18.42 9.99
N GLU A 62 -6.90 18.06 11.14
CA GLU A 62 -7.67 17.83 12.37
C GLU A 62 -8.31 19.11 12.91
N ALA A 63 -7.56 20.22 12.91
CA ALA A 63 -8.09 21.52 13.35
C ALA A 63 -9.25 22.02 12.47
N GLY A 64 -9.25 21.67 11.20
CA GLY A 64 -10.33 22.01 10.25
C GLY A 64 -11.30 20.86 9.99
N ARG A 65 -11.41 19.87 10.87
CA ARG A 65 -12.23 18.66 10.71
C ARG A 65 -13.67 18.95 10.26
N GLU A 66 -14.24 20.07 10.75
CA GLU A 66 -15.63 20.48 10.50
C GLU A 66 -15.86 21.09 9.11
N LEU A 67 -14.78 21.37 8.36
CA LEU A 67 -14.88 21.95 7.01
C LEU A 67 -15.37 20.96 5.96
N VAL A 68 -15.31 19.68 6.26
CA VAL A 68 -15.66 18.59 5.33
C VAL A 68 -16.47 17.49 6.04
N ASP A 69 -17.20 16.70 5.28
CA ASP A 69 -17.89 15.51 5.80
C ASP A 69 -16.92 14.40 6.21
N ASP A 70 -17.44 13.38 6.93
CA ASP A 70 -16.63 12.26 7.46
C ASP A 70 -15.90 11.46 6.37
N VAL A 71 -16.52 11.25 5.23
CA VAL A 71 -15.94 10.48 4.13
C VAL A 71 -14.79 11.27 3.51
N THR A 72 -15.03 12.54 3.20
CA THR A 72 -14.01 13.45 2.65
C THR A 72 -12.83 13.60 3.61
N TYR A 73 -13.10 13.73 4.91
CA TYR A 73 -12.06 13.78 5.94
C TYR A 73 -11.20 12.52 5.95
N ARG A 74 -11.80 11.32 6.03
CA ARG A 74 -11.02 10.07 6.05
C ARG A 74 -10.13 9.94 4.82
N ARG A 75 -10.66 10.24 3.62
CA ARG A 75 -9.90 10.19 2.37
C ARG A 75 -8.76 11.20 2.35
N ALA A 76 -8.99 12.43 2.83
CA ALA A 76 -7.94 13.43 2.99
C ALA A 76 -6.89 13.00 4.01
N ARG A 77 -7.29 12.42 5.15
CA ARG A 77 -6.41 11.88 6.18
C ARG A 77 -5.48 10.81 5.61
N HIS A 78 -6.03 9.88 4.81
CA HIS A 78 -5.19 8.90 4.14
C HIS A 78 -4.08 9.58 3.34
N VAL A 79 -4.41 10.51 2.44
CA VAL A 79 -3.43 11.16 1.56
C VAL A 79 -2.38 11.94 2.36
N VAL A 80 -2.80 12.70 3.36
CA VAL A 80 -1.90 13.49 4.21
C VAL A 80 -0.94 12.58 4.97
N THR A 81 -1.46 11.57 5.66
CA THR A 81 -0.62 10.65 6.46
C THR A 81 0.22 9.72 5.58
N GLU A 82 -0.23 9.39 4.37
CA GLU A 82 0.56 8.57 3.43
C GLU A 82 1.77 9.33 2.89
N ASN A 83 1.67 10.63 2.66
CA ASN A 83 2.84 11.44 2.32
C ASN A 83 3.94 11.34 3.38
N ASP A 84 3.58 11.41 4.66
CA ASP A 84 4.54 11.28 5.76
C ASP A 84 5.08 9.84 5.87
N ARG A 85 4.22 8.82 5.66
CA ARG A 85 4.64 7.40 5.65
C ARG A 85 5.66 7.12 4.55
N VAL A 86 5.49 7.69 3.36
CA VAL A 86 6.46 7.53 2.26
C VAL A 86 7.82 8.09 2.66
N GLN A 87 7.88 9.27 3.26
CA GLN A 87 9.15 9.87 3.72
C GLN A 87 9.80 9.03 4.82
N ALA A 88 9.00 8.57 5.79
CA ALA A 88 9.47 7.70 6.86
C ALA A 88 9.98 6.36 6.33
N PHE A 89 9.30 5.78 5.33
CA PHE A 89 9.71 4.53 4.68
C PHE A 89 11.06 4.68 3.96
N VAL A 90 11.24 5.77 3.20
CA VAL A 90 12.53 6.07 2.55
C VAL A 90 13.65 6.24 3.59
N ALA A 91 13.38 6.93 4.68
CA ALA A 91 14.36 7.09 5.76
C ALA A 91 14.73 5.74 6.40
N ALA A 92 13.74 4.89 6.68
CA ALA A 92 13.96 3.55 7.23
C ALA A 92 14.77 2.65 6.26
N LEU A 93 14.45 2.69 4.95
CA LEU A 93 15.22 1.97 3.92
C LEU A 93 16.69 2.37 3.89
N LYS A 94 16.98 3.66 3.93
CA LYS A 94 18.37 4.19 3.96
C LYS A 94 19.15 3.75 5.19
N LEU A 95 18.47 3.47 6.30
CA LEU A 95 19.06 2.97 7.55
C LEU A 95 19.12 1.43 7.60
N GLY A 96 18.52 0.72 6.64
CA GLY A 96 18.37 -0.73 6.71
C GLY A 96 17.41 -1.19 7.82
N ASP A 97 16.54 -0.30 8.30
CA ASP A 97 15.53 -0.62 9.32
C ASP A 97 14.30 -1.26 8.66
N PHE A 98 14.44 -2.53 8.28
CA PHE A 98 13.38 -3.26 7.61
C PHE A 98 12.18 -3.58 8.51
N ALA A 99 12.39 -3.64 9.83
CA ALA A 99 11.28 -3.77 10.79
C ALA A 99 10.38 -2.53 10.70
N ARG A 100 10.96 -1.35 10.71
CA ARG A 100 10.23 -0.10 10.53
C ARG A 100 9.56 0.01 9.17
N CYS A 101 10.23 -0.44 8.10
CA CYS A 101 9.63 -0.53 6.78
C CYS A 101 8.35 -1.40 6.81
N GLY A 102 8.40 -2.55 7.46
CA GLY A 102 7.26 -3.45 7.61
C GLY A 102 6.10 -2.82 8.37
N GLU A 103 6.35 -2.17 9.50
CA GLU A 103 5.33 -1.43 10.24
C GLU A 103 4.62 -0.37 9.37
N LEU A 104 5.39 0.39 8.60
CA LEU A 104 4.86 1.43 7.72
C LEU A 104 4.03 0.84 6.56
N MET A 105 4.41 -0.33 6.04
CA MET A 105 3.60 -1.06 5.06
C MET A 105 2.24 -1.43 5.64
N VAL A 106 2.19 -2.02 6.83
CA VAL A 106 0.94 -2.40 7.50
C VAL A 106 0.07 -1.18 7.80
N GLN A 107 0.66 -0.09 8.31
CA GLN A 107 -0.05 1.17 8.55
C GLN A 107 -0.64 1.75 7.25
N SER A 108 0.11 1.69 6.15
CA SER A 108 -0.36 2.12 4.85
C SER A 108 -1.55 1.27 4.38
N HIS A 109 -1.49 -0.06 4.54
CA HIS A 109 -2.60 -0.96 4.19
C HIS A 109 -3.85 -0.64 5.01
N SER A 110 -3.73 -0.51 6.32
CA SER A 110 -4.84 -0.16 7.20
C SER A 110 -5.50 1.16 6.78
N SER A 111 -4.70 2.18 6.46
CA SER A 111 -5.22 3.46 5.99
C SER A 111 -5.88 3.37 4.61
N MET A 112 -5.36 2.53 3.69
CA MET A 112 -6.00 2.27 2.39
C MET A 112 -7.33 1.54 2.55
N ARG A 113 -7.44 0.61 3.50
CA ARG A 113 -8.67 -0.13 3.81
C ARG A 113 -9.69 0.77 4.52
N ASP A 114 -9.30 1.41 5.61
CA ASP A 114 -10.22 2.03 6.57
C ASP A 114 -10.53 3.50 6.23
N ASP A 115 -9.57 4.25 5.68
CA ASP A 115 -9.71 5.67 5.36
C ASP A 115 -10.03 5.90 3.89
N PHE A 116 -9.24 5.31 3.00
CA PHE A 116 -9.40 5.51 1.56
C PHE A 116 -10.40 4.56 0.93
N GLU A 117 -10.68 3.44 1.60
CA GLU A 117 -11.68 2.43 1.22
C GLU A 117 -11.45 1.90 -0.19
N ILE A 118 -10.21 1.51 -0.48
CA ILE A 118 -9.80 0.95 -1.79
C ILE A 118 -9.33 -0.50 -1.70
N SER A 119 -9.37 -1.12 -0.51
CA SER A 119 -9.09 -2.55 -0.38
C SER A 119 -10.34 -3.39 -0.68
N VAL A 120 -10.13 -4.68 -0.82
CA VAL A 120 -11.16 -5.72 -0.94
C VAL A 120 -10.78 -6.89 -0.05
N ASP A 121 -11.74 -7.76 0.28
CA ASP A 121 -11.56 -8.85 1.22
C ASP A 121 -10.40 -9.78 0.86
N GLU A 122 -10.19 -10.05 -0.43
CA GLU A 122 -9.08 -10.88 -0.92
C GLU A 122 -7.71 -10.23 -0.67
N LEU A 123 -7.62 -8.89 -0.81
CA LEU A 123 -6.38 -8.16 -0.51
C LEU A 123 -6.10 -8.13 0.99
N ASP A 124 -7.13 -7.90 1.81
CA ASP A 124 -7.03 -7.91 3.26
C ASP A 124 -6.60 -9.30 3.75
N THR A 125 -7.22 -10.36 3.22
CA THR A 125 -6.86 -11.76 3.51
C THR A 125 -5.40 -12.05 3.14
N ALA A 126 -4.94 -11.61 1.95
CA ALA A 126 -3.57 -11.81 1.53
C ALA A 126 -2.56 -11.15 2.48
N VAL A 127 -2.84 -9.89 2.87
CA VAL A 127 -2.00 -9.13 3.79
C VAL A 127 -1.99 -9.74 5.19
N GLU A 128 -3.17 -10.03 5.77
CA GLU A 128 -3.28 -10.57 7.11
C GLU A 128 -2.66 -11.96 7.23
N THR A 129 -2.86 -12.82 6.23
CA THR A 129 -2.23 -14.14 6.19
C THR A 129 -0.71 -14.03 6.06
N SER A 130 -0.20 -13.15 5.21
CA SER A 130 1.24 -12.89 5.09
C SER A 130 1.86 -12.47 6.41
N MET A 131 1.23 -11.55 7.13
CA MET A 131 1.70 -11.10 8.45
C MET A 131 1.68 -12.23 9.49
N ARG A 132 0.65 -13.05 9.53
CA ARG A 132 0.56 -14.22 10.43
C ARG A 132 1.64 -15.26 10.17
N HIS A 133 2.13 -15.34 8.93
CA HIS A 133 3.13 -16.34 8.49
C HIS A 133 4.53 -15.75 8.26
N GLY A 134 4.84 -14.67 8.96
CA GLY A 134 6.21 -14.19 9.16
C GLY A 134 6.70 -13.17 8.15
N ALA A 135 5.82 -12.55 7.37
CA ALA A 135 6.19 -11.34 6.63
C ALA A 135 6.59 -10.23 7.61
N VAL A 136 7.63 -9.48 7.27
CA VAL A 136 8.07 -8.29 8.02
C VAL A 136 7.05 -7.17 7.88
N GLY A 137 6.41 -7.08 6.71
CA GLY A 137 5.35 -6.14 6.40
C GLY A 137 4.63 -6.53 5.13
N ALA A 138 3.36 -6.16 5.02
CA ALA A 138 2.57 -6.40 3.83
C ALA A 138 1.54 -5.27 3.60
N ARG A 139 1.17 -5.06 2.35
CA ARG A 139 0.15 -4.09 1.94
C ARG A 139 -0.40 -4.40 0.55
N MET A 140 -1.59 -3.91 0.27
CA MET A 140 -2.04 -3.86 -1.12
C MET A 140 -1.17 -2.89 -1.95
N THR A 141 -1.17 -3.06 -3.27
CA THR A 141 -0.48 -2.18 -4.22
C THR A 141 -1.37 -1.86 -5.43
N GLY A 142 -1.04 -0.77 -6.12
CA GLY A 142 -1.82 -0.30 -7.28
C GLY A 142 -2.99 0.62 -6.90
N GLY A 143 -3.98 0.68 -7.77
CA GLY A 143 -5.13 1.59 -7.64
C GLY A 143 -6.25 1.12 -6.71
N GLY A 144 -6.15 -0.08 -6.17
CA GLY A 144 -7.17 -0.68 -5.31
C GLY A 144 -8.33 -1.33 -6.08
N PHE A 145 -9.37 -1.74 -5.36
CA PHE A 145 -10.56 -2.42 -5.88
C PHE A 145 -10.27 -3.79 -6.52
N GLY A 146 -9.21 -4.45 -6.10
CA GLY A 146 -8.66 -5.70 -6.61
C GLY A 146 -7.16 -5.60 -6.88
N GLY A 147 -6.63 -6.53 -7.67
CA GLY A 147 -5.22 -6.58 -8.05
C GLY A 147 -4.35 -7.32 -7.04
N ALA A 148 -3.22 -6.75 -6.64
CA ALA A 148 -2.19 -7.47 -5.90
C ALA A 148 -1.89 -6.85 -4.52
N ALA A 149 -1.45 -7.71 -3.60
CA ALA A 149 -0.73 -7.34 -2.40
C ALA A 149 0.78 -7.61 -2.58
N ILE A 150 1.59 -6.91 -1.80
CA ILE A 150 3.03 -7.14 -1.68
C ILE A 150 3.36 -7.47 -0.23
N ALA A 151 4.26 -8.42 -0.01
CA ALA A 151 4.77 -8.77 1.31
C ALA A 151 6.30 -8.80 1.30
N LEU A 152 6.93 -8.12 2.25
CA LEU A 152 8.35 -8.22 2.51
C LEU A 152 8.58 -9.40 3.45
N CYS A 153 9.25 -10.44 2.99
CA CYS A 153 9.30 -11.72 3.69
C CYS A 153 10.74 -12.26 3.78
N PRO A 154 11.15 -12.82 4.93
CA PRO A 154 12.37 -13.61 5.00
C PRO A 154 12.32 -14.78 4.02
N ILE A 155 13.41 -15.01 3.30
CA ILE A 155 13.47 -16.03 2.22
C ILE A 155 13.03 -17.41 2.73
N GLU A 156 13.44 -17.79 3.93
CA GLU A 156 13.11 -19.08 4.56
C GLU A 156 11.62 -19.23 4.93
N LYS A 157 10.85 -18.11 4.96
CA LYS A 157 9.41 -18.11 5.28
C LYS A 157 8.50 -18.08 4.05
N ILE A 158 9.05 -17.83 2.86
CA ILE A 158 8.25 -17.65 1.63
C ILE A 158 7.39 -18.87 1.31
N SER A 159 7.93 -20.08 1.48
CA SER A 159 7.18 -21.30 1.20
C SER A 159 6.00 -21.50 2.16
N ASP A 160 6.20 -21.24 3.45
CA ASP A 160 5.14 -21.34 4.47
C ASP A 160 4.06 -20.28 4.21
N LEU A 161 4.47 -19.04 4.00
CA LEU A 161 3.57 -17.93 3.66
C LEU A 161 2.73 -18.26 2.40
N THR A 162 3.38 -18.71 1.33
CA THR A 162 2.71 -19.04 0.07
C THR A 162 1.65 -20.13 0.25
N ASN A 163 2.01 -21.22 0.92
CA ASN A 163 1.09 -22.32 1.17
C ASN A 163 -0.09 -21.89 2.05
N SER A 164 0.18 -21.02 3.05
CA SER A 164 -0.85 -20.52 3.95
C SER A 164 -1.83 -19.58 3.25
N VAL A 165 -1.34 -18.72 2.34
CA VAL A 165 -2.21 -17.86 1.52
C VAL A 165 -3.08 -18.71 0.60
N TYR A 166 -2.54 -19.75 -0.06
CA TYR A 166 -3.34 -20.65 -0.86
C TYR A 166 -4.44 -21.36 -0.06
N ALA A 167 -4.10 -21.85 1.13
CA ALA A 167 -5.06 -22.55 2.00
C ALA A 167 -6.18 -21.61 2.48
N GLU A 168 -5.84 -20.37 2.86
CA GLU A 168 -6.83 -19.38 3.30
C GLU A 168 -7.77 -18.96 2.17
N PHE A 169 -7.23 -18.74 0.96
CA PHE A 169 -8.04 -18.42 -0.22
C PHE A 169 -9.00 -19.56 -0.57
N GLU A 170 -8.52 -20.80 -0.52
CA GLU A 170 -9.35 -21.98 -0.75
C GLU A 170 -10.45 -22.11 0.31
N LEU A 171 -10.12 -21.90 1.60
CA LEU A 171 -11.07 -21.94 2.72
C LEU A 171 -12.19 -20.91 2.56
N LEU A 172 -11.87 -19.71 2.10
CA LEU A 172 -12.81 -18.61 1.90
C LEU A 172 -13.55 -18.68 0.56
N GLY A 173 -13.19 -19.62 -0.31
CA GLY A 173 -13.81 -19.79 -1.64
C GLY A 173 -13.37 -18.72 -2.65
N TYR A 174 -12.24 -18.06 -2.42
CA TYR A 174 -11.67 -17.11 -3.36
C TYR A 174 -10.96 -17.83 -4.53
N ALA A 175 -10.77 -17.10 -5.63
CA ALA A 175 -9.94 -17.59 -6.72
C ALA A 175 -8.51 -17.80 -6.23
N ARG A 176 -7.86 -18.91 -6.70
CA ARG A 176 -6.46 -19.16 -6.36
C ARG A 176 -5.58 -18.01 -6.85
N PRO A 177 -4.82 -17.34 -5.98
CA PRO A 177 -3.97 -16.22 -6.37
C PRO A 177 -2.72 -16.73 -7.12
N ASP A 178 -2.08 -15.86 -7.91
CA ASP A 178 -0.72 -16.08 -8.37
C ASP A 178 0.25 -15.48 -7.37
N ILE A 179 1.23 -16.28 -6.93
CA ILE A 179 2.22 -15.84 -5.94
C ILE A 179 3.62 -16.09 -6.52
N PHE A 180 4.42 -15.02 -6.53
CA PHE A 180 5.79 -15.07 -7.03
C PHE A 180 6.66 -14.01 -6.36
N THR A 181 7.98 -14.17 -6.42
CA THR A 181 8.93 -13.17 -5.91
C THR A 181 9.46 -12.30 -7.04
N VAL A 182 9.86 -11.09 -6.71
CA VAL A 182 10.45 -10.11 -7.64
C VAL A 182 11.68 -9.46 -7.04
N ASN A 183 12.62 -9.13 -7.92
CA ASN A 183 13.79 -8.33 -7.59
C ASN A 183 13.78 -7.04 -8.40
N ALA A 184 14.35 -5.97 -7.82
CA ALA A 184 14.56 -4.74 -8.55
C ALA A 184 15.53 -4.99 -9.71
N ALA A 185 15.22 -4.44 -10.86
CA ALA A 185 16.05 -4.48 -12.06
C ALA A 185 16.29 -3.05 -12.58
N ASP A 186 17.23 -2.91 -13.50
CA ASP A 186 17.48 -1.66 -14.18
C ASP A 186 16.21 -1.14 -14.86
N GLY A 187 16.09 0.18 -14.95
CA GLY A 187 14.99 0.83 -15.64
C GLY A 187 14.95 0.54 -17.14
N ALA A 188 13.88 0.96 -17.80
CA ALA A 188 13.74 0.81 -19.23
C ALA A 188 14.93 1.45 -19.97
N ALA A 189 15.58 0.69 -20.86
CA ALA A 189 16.68 1.12 -21.70
C ALA A 189 16.32 0.91 -23.18
N ARG A 190 16.89 1.77 -24.03
CA ARG A 190 16.81 1.56 -25.47
C ARG A 190 17.73 0.41 -25.87
N LEU A 191 17.17 -0.61 -26.47
CA LEU A 191 17.98 -1.65 -27.14
C LEU A 191 18.64 -1.01 -28.39
N ILE A 192 19.99 -1.00 -28.39
CA ILE A 192 20.81 -0.52 -29.51
C ILE A 192 21.10 -1.70 -30.43
#